data_6e544a20eab674d4a54ac9697ad05e64
#
_entry.id   6e544a20eab674d4a54ac9697ad05e64
#
_cell.length_a   1.000
_cell.length_b   1.000
_cell.length_c   1.000
_cell.angle_alpha   90.00
_cell.angle_beta   90.00
_cell.angle_gamma   90.00
#
_symmetry.space_group_name_H-M   'P 1'
#
loop_
_entity.id
_entity.type
_entity.pdbx_description
1 polymer ?
#
loop_
_entity_poly.entity_id
_entity_poly.type
_entity_poly.pdbx_seq_one_letter_code
_entity_poly.pdbx_strand_id
1 'polypeptide(L)'
;GTVYKAKSLDGLENYIELPSYDEICNSKEAYAKSFYTQYKNTDPFTAKVLVEKVKEKMYVVQNPPSLPLTQMEMDDVYALPYMRNYHPMYEKDGGIPALSEIKFSITSNRGCFGGCSFCALTFHQGRIIQVRSHKSIIDEAVEMTKEPDFKGYIHDVGGPTANFRHTSCDKQLTKGVCMNRQCLFPKPCPNLKVDHSDYIKLLRELRSLPGVKKVFIRSGIRFDYCMCDPDDTFISELCKYHISGQLRVAPEHISDNVLKKMGKPSNDVYESFIERYQRINKKTGKEQFVVPYLMSSHPGSTMKDAIALAEYIRDLGYMPEQVQDFYPTPSTLSTCMYYTG
;
A
#
# COMPACT_ATOMS: atom_id res chain seq x y z
N GLY A 1 8.35 15.47 -3.24
CA GLY A 1 8.90 16.83 -3.22
C GLY A 1 8.03 17.82 -3.99
N THR A 2 8.28 19.09 -3.82
CA THR A 2 7.60 20.12 -4.62
C THR A 2 8.08 20.11 -6.05
N VAL A 3 7.21 20.45 -6.99
CA VAL A 3 7.53 20.58 -8.41
C VAL A 3 7.17 21.99 -8.86
N TYR A 4 8.08 22.63 -9.61
CA TYR A 4 7.84 23.98 -10.09
C TYR A 4 8.45 24.18 -11.51
N LYS A 5 7.98 25.21 -12.20
CA LYS A 5 8.50 25.64 -13.49
C LYS A 5 9.60 26.67 -13.28
N ALA A 6 10.72 26.53 -14.03
CA ALA A 6 11.82 27.48 -14.06
C ALA A 6 12.11 27.96 -15.50
N LYS A 7 12.55 29.21 -15.65
CA LYS A 7 12.98 29.77 -16.94
C LYS A 7 14.47 29.58 -17.20
N SER A 8 15.26 29.45 -16.13
CA SER A 8 16.69 29.12 -16.15
C SER A 8 17.02 28.20 -14.99
N LEU A 9 18.19 27.62 -15.00
CA LEU A 9 18.72 26.78 -13.91
C LEU A 9 19.81 27.52 -13.11
N ASP A 10 19.90 28.84 -13.27
CA ASP A 10 20.85 29.66 -12.54
C ASP A 10 20.64 29.57 -11.05
N GLY A 11 21.69 29.28 -10.30
CA GLY A 11 21.61 29.10 -8.84
C GLY A 11 21.11 27.72 -8.38
N LEU A 12 20.78 26.79 -9.28
CA LEU A 12 20.46 25.41 -8.96
C LEU A 12 21.70 24.53 -9.01
N GLU A 13 22.07 23.95 -7.88
CA GLU A 13 23.27 23.11 -7.77
C GLU A 13 22.87 21.63 -7.52
N ASN A 14 23.77 20.69 -7.86
CA ASN A 14 23.64 19.26 -7.54
C ASN A 14 22.34 18.58 -8.03
N TYR A 15 21.84 18.95 -9.19
CA TYR A 15 20.69 18.32 -9.82
C TYR A 15 21.12 17.23 -10.82
N ILE A 16 20.14 16.38 -11.17
CA ILE A 16 20.24 15.41 -12.26
C ILE A 16 19.34 15.88 -13.40
N GLU A 17 19.89 16.01 -14.59
CA GLU A 17 19.13 16.32 -15.78
C GLU A 17 18.54 15.01 -16.36
N LEU A 18 17.24 15.01 -16.54
CA LEU A 18 16.48 13.95 -17.21
C LEU A 18 16.54 14.17 -18.74
N PRO A 19 16.33 13.13 -19.56
CA PRO A 19 16.01 13.35 -20.96
C PRO A 19 14.92 14.40 -21.11
N SER A 20 15.03 15.25 -22.12
CA SER A 20 14.06 16.32 -22.37
C SER A 20 12.67 15.75 -22.73
N TYR A 21 11.63 16.54 -22.57
CA TYR A 21 10.26 16.15 -22.94
C TYR A 21 10.18 15.65 -24.39
N ASP A 22 10.84 16.34 -25.34
CA ASP A 22 10.85 15.95 -26.75
C ASP A 22 11.55 14.60 -26.96
N GLU A 23 12.69 14.36 -26.29
CA GLU A 23 13.36 13.05 -26.35
C GLU A 23 12.47 11.93 -25.78
N ILE A 24 11.80 12.19 -24.67
CA ILE A 24 10.89 11.22 -24.04
C ILE A 24 9.71 10.90 -24.96
N CYS A 25 9.15 11.89 -25.64
CA CYS A 25 8.03 11.69 -26.58
C CYS A 25 8.43 10.87 -27.81
N ASN A 26 9.68 10.94 -28.23
CA ASN A 26 10.16 10.34 -29.47
C ASN A 26 10.96 9.03 -29.27
N SER A 27 11.30 8.67 -28.02
CA SER A 27 12.11 7.48 -27.72
C SER A 27 11.63 6.76 -26.46
N LYS A 28 11.26 5.50 -26.64
CA LYS A 28 10.93 4.59 -25.51
C LYS A 28 12.14 4.38 -24.59
N GLU A 29 13.34 4.41 -25.12
CA GLU A 29 14.59 4.29 -24.35
C GLU A 29 14.82 5.54 -23.49
N ALA A 30 14.59 6.74 -24.04
CA ALA A 30 14.65 7.99 -23.29
C ALA A 30 13.59 8.00 -22.16
N TYR A 31 12.38 7.54 -22.44
CA TYR A 31 11.36 7.37 -21.43
C TYR A 31 11.80 6.41 -20.32
N ALA A 32 12.33 5.23 -20.68
CA ALA A 32 12.80 4.25 -19.70
C ALA A 32 13.96 4.81 -18.83
N LYS A 33 14.89 5.58 -19.44
CA LYS A 33 15.99 6.24 -18.74
C LYS A 33 15.47 7.30 -17.77
N SER A 34 14.52 8.12 -18.21
CA SER A 34 13.87 9.12 -17.36
C SER A 34 13.16 8.45 -16.19
N PHE A 35 12.33 7.45 -16.45
CA PHE A 35 11.64 6.66 -15.42
C PHE A 35 12.64 6.06 -14.41
N TYR A 36 13.69 5.38 -14.88
CA TYR A 36 14.68 4.75 -14.02
C TYR A 36 15.40 5.76 -13.11
N THR A 37 15.72 6.92 -13.65
CA THR A 37 16.35 8.01 -12.88
C THR A 37 15.39 8.53 -11.80
N GLN A 38 14.12 8.75 -12.15
CA GLN A 38 13.09 9.16 -11.19
C GLN A 38 12.87 8.09 -10.12
N TYR A 39 12.76 6.82 -10.52
CA TYR A 39 12.59 5.69 -9.60
C TYR A 39 13.70 5.61 -8.55
N LYS A 40 14.95 5.86 -8.96
CA LYS A 40 16.10 5.88 -8.04
C LYS A 40 16.13 7.11 -7.12
N ASN A 41 15.37 8.14 -7.40
CA ASN A 41 15.33 9.38 -6.62
C ASN A 41 14.00 9.56 -5.86
N THR A 42 13.41 8.45 -5.40
CA THR A 42 12.18 8.43 -4.58
C THR A 42 12.45 8.41 -3.08
N ASP A 43 13.69 8.21 -2.65
CA ASP A 43 14.04 8.14 -1.23
C ASP A 43 14.37 9.53 -0.68
N PRO A 44 13.74 9.97 0.44
CA PRO A 44 13.92 11.32 0.98
C PRO A 44 15.33 11.61 1.51
N PHE A 45 16.12 10.58 1.83
CA PHE A 45 17.47 10.74 2.39
C PHE A 45 18.55 10.82 1.31
N THR A 46 18.30 10.26 0.12
CA THR A 46 19.32 10.10 -0.92
C THR A 46 18.96 10.71 -2.25
N ALA A 47 17.70 11.12 -2.44
CA ALA A 47 17.23 11.72 -3.68
C ALA A 47 17.92 13.06 -3.96
N LYS A 48 18.10 13.34 -5.25
CA LYS A 48 18.59 14.61 -5.76
C LYS A 48 17.47 15.38 -6.43
N VAL A 49 17.69 16.66 -6.65
CA VAL A 49 16.84 17.49 -7.51
C VAL A 49 16.86 16.91 -8.93
N LEU A 50 15.71 16.76 -9.54
CA LEU A 50 15.57 16.33 -10.93
C LEU A 50 15.10 17.49 -11.79
N VAL A 51 15.64 17.60 -12.99
CA VAL A 51 15.32 18.68 -13.93
C VAL A 51 14.99 18.08 -15.28
N GLU A 52 13.85 18.46 -15.84
CA GLU A 52 13.45 18.10 -17.19
C GLU A 52 13.29 19.36 -18.03
N LYS A 53 13.96 19.43 -19.19
CA LYS A 53 13.75 20.49 -20.17
C LYS A 53 12.50 20.19 -20.97
N VAL A 54 11.50 21.07 -20.90
CA VAL A 54 10.22 20.91 -21.61
C VAL A 54 10.24 21.60 -22.97
N LYS A 55 10.81 22.79 -23.03
CA LYS A 55 11.08 23.55 -24.26
C LYS A 55 12.12 24.63 -24.00
N GLU A 56 12.43 25.43 -25.00
CA GLU A 56 13.40 26.51 -24.83
C GLU A 56 13.00 27.42 -23.66
N LYS A 57 13.95 27.66 -22.75
CA LYS A 57 13.77 28.47 -21.52
C LYS A 57 12.59 28.04 -20.65
N MET A 58 12.26 26.73 -20.65
CA MET A 58 11.26 26.18 -19.76
C MET A 58 11.70 24.81 -19.24
N TYR A 59 11.88 24.74 -17.93
CA TYR A 59 12.26 23.55 -17.18
C TYR A 59 11.20 23.21 -16.15
N VAL A 60 11.03 21.92 -15.90
CA VAL A 60 10.34 21.40 -14.73
C VAL A 60 11.39 20.93 -13.74
N VAL A 61 11.35 21.47 -12.54
CA VAL A 61 12.27 21.14 -11.45
C VAL A 61 11.50 20.40 -10.38
N GLN A 62 11.94 19.21 -10.02
CA GLN A 62 11.38 18.40 -8.95
C GLN A 62 12.37 18.29 -7.80
N ASN A 63 12.01 18.84 -6.66
CA ASN A 63 12.79 18.70 -5.43
C ASN A 63 12.71 17.26 -4.88
N PRO A 64 13.69 16.82 -4.07
CA PRO A 64 13.61 15.57 -3.34
C PRO A 64 12.31 15.44 -2.54
N PRO A 65 11.82 14.22 -2.31
CA PRO A 65 10.70 13.99 -1.40
C PRO A 65 10.99 14.57 -0.01
N SER A 66 9.95 15.03 0.67
CA SER A 66 10.07 15.43 2.08
C SER A 66 10.42 14.22 2.96
N LEU A 67 11.10 14.46 4.07
CA LEU A 67 11.32 13.43 5.09
C LEU A 67 9.97 12.86 5.57
N PRO A 68 9.94 11.60 5.98
CA PRO A 68 8.74 11.03 6.58
C PRO A 68 8.31 11.85 7.79
N LEU A 69 7.00 12.03 7.96
CA LEU A 69 6.47 12.64 9.17
C LEU A 69 6.86 11.82 10.40
N THR A 70 7.22 12.50 11.45
CA THR A 70 7.34 11.90 12.78
C THR A 70 5.96 11.44 13.28
N GLN A 71 5.93 10.60 14.30
CA GLN A 71 4.67 10.16 14.90
C GLN A 71 3.88 11.36 15.45
N MET A 72 4.53 12.34 16.05
CA MET A 72 3.89 13.54 16.59
C MET A 72 3.25 14.35 15.45
N GLU A 73 3.95 14.62 14.35
CA GLU A 73 3.40 15.32 13.19
C GLU A 73 2.23 14.56 12.56
N MET A 74 2.31 13.23 12.51
CA MET A 74 1.19 12.39 12.07
C MET A 74 -0.01 12.57 13.01
N ASP A 75 0.19 12.53 14.31
CA ASP A 75 -0.87 12.69 15.29
C ASP A 75 -1.51 14.08 15.20
N ASP A 76 -0.71 15.15 15.03
CA ASP A 76 -1.19 16.52 14.86
C ASP A 76 -2.06 16.66 13.60
N VAL A 77 -1.65 16.06 12.48
CA VAL A 77 -2.46 16.05 11.24
C VAL A 77 -3.82 15.39 11.46
N TYR A 78 -3.85 14.25 12.15
CA TYR A 78 -5.09 13.53 12.41
C TYR A 78 -5.93 14.10 13.57
N ALA A 79 -5.37 14.99 14.38
CA ALA A 79 -6.09 15.75 15.41
C ALA A 79 -6.81 16.98 14.86
N LEU A 80 -6.63 17.35 13.59
CA LEU A 80 -7.35 18.46 12.97
C LEU A 80 -8.87 18.23 13.03
N PRO A 81 -9.68 19.30 13.12
CA PRO A 81 -11.14 19.20 13.31
C PRO A 81 -11.85 18.82 11.99
N TYR A 82 -11.64 17.59 11.53
CA TYR A 82 -12.31 17.06 10.34
C TYR A 82 -13.81 16.88 10.58
N MET A 83 -14.62 17.29 9.61
CA MET A 83 -16.09 17.18 9.66
C MET A 83 -16.59 15.75 9.53
N ARG A 84 -15.77 14.79 9.12
CA ARG A 84 -16.10 13.35 8.93
C ARG A 84 -17.35 13.10 8.09
N ASN A 85 -17.68 14.04 7.22
CA ASN A 85 -18.82 13.99 6.32
C ASN A 85 -18.46 14.63 4.99
N TYR A 86 -19.30 14.40 3.97
CA TYR A 86 -19.17 15.11 2.70
C TYR A 86 -19.52 16.60 2.85
N HIS A 87 -19.02 17.40 1.92
CA HIS A 87 -19.32 18.83 1.90
C HIS A 87 -20.82 19.05 1.63
N PRO A 88 -21.52 19.99 2.30
CA PRO A 88 -22.96 20.23 2.18
C PRO A 88 -23.45 20.49 0.75
N MET A 89 -22.56 20.93 -0.15
CA MET A 89 -22.91 21.12 -1.57
C MET A 89 -23.47 19.85 -2.26
N TYR A 90 -23.12 18.66 -1.76
CA TYR A 90 -23.56 17.37 -2.30
C TYR A 90 -24.91 16.89 -1.76
N GLU A 91 -25.49 17.55 -0.76
CA GLU A 91 -26.78 17.13 -0.15
C GLU A 91 -27.90 17.09 -1.17
N LYS A 92 -27.97 18.10 -2.05
CA LYS A 92 -28.95 18.19 -3.13
C LYS A 92 -28.86 17.04 -4.15
N ASP A 93 -27.69 16.42 -4.26
CA ASP A 93 -27.42 15.29 -5.17
C ASP A 93 -27.53 13.92 -4.45
N GLY A 94 -28.05 13.91 -3.20
CA GLY A 94 -28.22 12.70 -2.40
C GLY A 94 -26.97 12.29 -1.62
N GLY A 95 -25.97 13.19 -1.47
CA GLY A 95 -24.73 12.95 -0.76
C GLY A 95 -23.69 12.18 -1.58
N ILE A 96 -22.72 11.56 -0.87
CA ILE A 96 -21.68 10.74 -1.49
C ILE A 96 -21.83 9.29 -1.00
N PRO A 97 -22.34 8.35 -1.84
CA PRO A 97 -22.59 6.97 -1.42
C PRO A 97 -21.36 6.25 -0.85
N ALA A 98 -20.17 6.52 -1.42
CA ALA A 98 -18.92 5.91 -0.96
C ALA A 98 -18.57 6.24 0.51
N LEU A 99 -19.12 7.33 1.07
CA LEU A 99 -18.84 7.70 2.46
C LEU A 99 -19.35 6.64 3.44
N SER A 100 -20.46 5.97 3.16
CA SER A 100 -21.02 4.92 4.03
C SER A 100 -20.04 3.77 4.28
N GLU A 101 -19.15 3.50 3.32
CA GLU A 101 -18.16 2.43 3.40
C GLU A 101 -16.93 2.80 4.26
N ILE A 102 -16.60 4.10 4.32
CA ILE A 102 -15.34 4.56 4.90
C ILE A 102 -15.50 5.44 6.14
N LYS A 103 -16.69 5.99 6.41
CA LYS A 103 -16.94 6.97 7.48
C LYS A 103 -16.38 6.52 8.84
N PHE A 104 -16.53 5.26 9.18
CA PHE A 104 -16.07 4.66 10.43
C PHE A 104 -14.82 3.79 10.23
N SER A 105 -13.91 4.25 9.39
CA SER A 105 -12.60 3.63 9.18
C SER A 105 -11.49 4.55 9.69
N ILE A 106 -10.44 3.95 10.26
CA ILE A 106 -9.31 4.67 10.84
C ILE A 106 -8.04 4.36 10.05
N THR A 107 -7.37 5.40 9.58
CA THR A 107 -6.03 5.27 9.03
C THR A 107 -5.01 5.21 10.17
N SER A 108 -4.30 4.10 10.29
CA SER A 108 -3.33 3.87 11.36
C SER A 108 -1.89 4.16 10.96
N ASN A 109 -1.59 4.09 9.66
CA ASN A 109 -0.25 4.26 9.10
C ASN A 109 -0.29 4.73 7.65
N ARG A 110 0.83 5.27 7.19
CA ARG A 110 1.10 5.64 5.79
C ARG A 110 2.41 4.99 5.34
N GLY A 111 2.59 4.90 4.02
CA GLY A 111 3.75 4.26 3.42
C GLY A 111 3.59 2.75 3.26
N CYS A 112 4.41 2.16 2.38
CA CYS A 112 4.41 0.71 2.13
C CYS A 112 5.78 0.26 1.65
N PHE A 113 6.45 -0.62 2.39
CA PHE A 113 7.74 -1.18 1.96
C PHE A 113 7.62 -2.40 1.04
N GLY A 114 6.41 -2.75 0.62
CA GLY A 114 6.18 -3.86 -0.33
C GLY A 114 6.86 -3.65 -1.67
N GLY A 115 6.76 -2.43 -2.23
CA GLY A 115 7.47 -2.06 -3.46
C GLY A 115 6.99 -2.80 -4.71
N CYS A 116 5.72 -3.20 -4.78
CA CYS A 116 5.15 -3.88 -5.94
C CYS A 116 5.27 -3.00 -7.20
N SER A 117 5.62 -3.62 -8.33
CA SER A 117 5.97 -2.91 -9.58
C SER A 117 4.81 -2.09 -10.17
N PHE A 118 3.58 -2.50 -9.94
CA PHE A 118 2.36 -1.85 -10.46
C PHE A 118 1.78 -0.78 -9.53
N CYS A 119 2.29 -0.70 -8.27
CA CYS A 119 1.64 0.10 -7.23
C CYS A 119 2.28 1.48 -7.09
N ALA A 120 1.47 2.54 -7.21
CA ALA A 120 1.91 3.92 -7.05
C ALA A 120 2.16 4.36 -5.60
N LEU A 121 1.77 3.57 -4.60
CA LEU A 121 1.96 3.92 -3.19
C LEU A 121 3.43 4.16 -2.82
N THR A 122 4.35 3.46 -3.48
CA THR A 122 5.80 3.68 -3.34
C THR A 122 6.20 5.13 -3.62
N PHE A 123 5.57 5.76 -4.60
CA PHE A 123 5.83 7.16 -4.99
C PHE A 123 4.96 8.15 -4.23
N HIS A 124 3.71 7.78 -4.00
CA HIS A 124 2.72 8.65 -3.38
C HIS A 124 2.92 8.82 -1.88
N GLN A 125 3.23 7.74 -1.16
CA GLN A 125 3.40 7.73 0.29
C GLN A 125 4.81 7.33 0.75
N GLY A 126 5.64 6.84 -0.17
CA GLY A 126 6.98 6.36 0.12
C GLY A 126 7.02 4.94 0.69
N ARG A 127 8.26 4.45 0.90
CA ARG A 127 8.53 3.09 1.39
C ARG A 127 8.87 3.04 2.88
N ILE A 128 8.90 4.17 3.56
CA ILE A 128 9.13 4.28 5.00
C ILE A 128 7.77 4.40 5.68
N ILE A 129 7.51 3.53 6.62
CA ILE A 129 6.24 3.51 7.35
C ILE A 129 6.20 4.67 8.34
N GLN A 130 5.11 5.42 8.31
CA GLN A 130 4.79 6.51 9.22
C GLN A 130 3.54 6.11 9.99
N VAL A 131 3.63 6.04 11.31
CA VAL A 131 2.56 5.53 12.16
C VAL A 131 1.99 6.62 13.06
N ARG A 132 0.70 6.52 13.33
CA ARG A 132 0.04 7.26 14.39
C ARG A 132 0.23 6.55 15.73
N SER A 133 0.26 7.31 16.81
CA SER A 133 0.25 6.75 18.17
C SER A 133 -1.08 6.04 18.46
N HIS A 134 -1.05 5.10 19.40
CA HIS A 134 -2.28 4.47 19.90
C HIS A 134 -3.25 5.53 20.43
N LYS A 135 -2.73 6.52 21.20
CA LYS A 135 -3.55 7.61 21.74
C LYS A 135 -4.31 8.34 20.64
N SER A 136 -3.64 8.77 19.57
CA SER A 136 -4.28 9.48 18.45
C SER A 136 -5.41 8.65 17.81
N ILE A 137 -5.18 7.35 17.63
CA ILE A 137 -6.16 6.44 17.03
C ILE A 137 -7.34 6.17 17.99
N ILE A 138 -7.07 6.03 19.28
CA ILE A 138 -8.09 5.80 20.30
C ILE A 138 -8.95 7.07 20.48
N ASP A 139 -8.34 8.24 20.53
CA ASP A 139 -9.06 9.52 20.61
C ASP A 139 -10.02 9.66 19.41
N GLU A 140 -9.57 9.35 18.21
CA GLU A 140 -10.41 9.34 17.01
C GLU A 140 -11.57 8.33 17.11
N ALA A 141 -11.30 7.13 17.60
CA ALA A 141 -12.33 6.12 17.79
C ALA A 141 -13.37 6.55 18.82
N VAL A 142 -12.95 7.21 19.90
CA VAL A 142 -13.85 7.81 20.92
C VAL A 142 -14.75 8.87 20.28
N GLU A 143 -14.21 9.76 19.45
CA GLU A 143 -15.03 10.74 18.73
C GLU A 143 -16.03 10.06 17.78
N MET A 144 -15.63 8.99 17.08
CA MET A 144 -16.56 8.21 16.25
C MET A 144 -17.73 7.62 17.05
N THR A 145 -17.52 7.21 18.31
CA THR A 145 -18.60 6.68 19.13
C THR A 145 -19.70 7.70 19.48
N LYS A 146 -19.41 8.99 19.33
CA LYS A 146 -20.38 10.07 19.58
C LYS A 146 -21.24 10.40 18.36
N GLU A 147 -20.87 9.91 17.17
CA GLU A 147 -21.64 10.13 15.95
C GLU A 147 -23.02 9.47 16.03
N PRO A 148 -24.10 10.17 15.63
CA PRO A 148 -25.49 9.64 15.76
C PRO A 148 -25.74 8.34 14.99
N ASP A 149 -25.02 8.14 13.89
CA ASP A 149 -25.13 6.99 13.00
C ASP A 149 -24.11 5.86 13.31
N PHE A 150 -23.27 6.04 14.34
CA PHE A 150 -22.34 5.02 14.78
C PHE A 150 -23.07 3.85 15.46
N LYS A 151 -22.99 2.65 14.90
CA LYS A 151 -23.67 1.45 15.40
C LYS A 151 -22.77 0.52 16.21
N GLY A 152 -21.58 0.97 16.57
CA GLY A 152 -20.60 0.19 17.32
C GLY A 152 -19.58 -0.57 16.44
N TYR A 153 -19.52 -0.29 15.15
CA TYR A 153 -18.64 -0.98 14.23
C TYR A 153 -17.57 -0.04 13.67
N ILE A 154 -16.31 -0.31 14.00
CA ILE A 154 -15.17 0.29 13.28
C ILE A 154 -14.92 -0.61 12.06
N HIS A 155 -15.12 -0.06 10.88
CA HIS A 155 -15.13 -0.82 9.63
C HIS A 155 -13.74 -1.24 9.17
N ASP A 156 -12.72 -0.44 9.51
CA ASP A 156 -11.33 -0.73 9.20
C ASP A 156 -10.39 0.01 10.16
N VAL A 157 -9.27 -0.60 10.49
CA VAL A 157 -8.13 0.03 11.15
C VAL A 157 -6.89 -0.33 10.35
N GLY A 158 -6.53 0.50 9.40
CA GLY A 158 -5.53 0.11 8.43
C GLY A 158 -4.77 1.26 7.80
N GLY A 159 -4.35 1.04 6.58
CA GLY A 159 -3.57 1.94 5.76
C GLY A 159 -3.28 1.27 4.42
N PRO A 160 -2.22 1.66 3.69
CA PRO A 160 -1.82 1.00 2.45
C PRO A 160 -1.58 -0.51 2.61
N THR A 161 -1.20 -0.92 3.81
CA THR A 161 -1.06 -2.30 4.28
C THR A 161 -1.33 -2.29 5.78
N ALA A 162 -2.40 -2.95 6.21
CA ALA A 162 -2.89 -2.83 7.58
C ALA A 162 -1.88 -3.27 8.64
N ASN A 163 -1.16 -4.35 8.38
CA ASN A 163 -0.19 -4.92 9.33
C ASN A 163 1.23 -4.34 9.25
N PHE A 164 1.42 -3.19 8.62
CA PHE A 164 2.69 -2.46 8.64
C PHE A 164 2.65 -1.33 9.67
N ARG A 165 3.09 -1.62 10.89
CA ARG A 165 3.06 -0.68 12.00
C ARG A 165 4.42 -0.16 12.45
N HIS A 166 5.48 -0.47 11.71
CA HIS A 166 6.84 0.02 11.94
C HIS A 166 7.66 -0.02 10.64
N THR A 167 8.82 0.61 10.63
CA THR A 167 9.75 0.56 9.50
C THR A 167 10.26 -0.86 9.27
N SER A 168 10.56 -1.21 8.03
CA SER A 168 11.03 -2.56 7.69
C SER A 168 12.36 -2.93 8.35
N CYS A 169 13.20 -1.95 8.67
CA CYS A 169 14.46 -2.13 9.38
C CYS A 169 14.97 -0.77 9.91
N ASP A 170 15.93 -0.79 10.86
CA ASP A 170 16.49 0.41 11.47
C ASP A 170 17.22 1.33 10.49
N LYS A 171 17.78 0.77 9.42
CA LYS A 171 18.47 1.52 8.40
C LYS A 171 17.57 2.57 7.74
N GLN A 172 16.27 2.29 7.60
CA GLN A 172 15.35 3.19 6.89
C GLN A 172 15.24 4.58 7.52
N LEU A 173 15.40 4.68 8.84
CA LEU A 173 15.30 5.96 9.56
C LEU A 173 16.57 6.83 9.47
N THR A 174 17.68 6.26 9.04
CA THR A 174 18.97 6.98 9.02
C THR A 174 19.62 7.06 7.65
N LYS A 175 19.42 6.05 6.81
CA LYS A 175 20.07 5.91 5.48
C LYS A 175 19.06 5.74 4.35
N GLY A 176 17.75 5.81 4.67
CA GLY A 176 16.70 5.62 3.71
C GLY A 176 16.51 4.17 3.23
N VAL A 177 15.75 4.01 2.15
CA VAL A 177 15.41 2.70 1.58
C VAL A 177 16.50 2.17 0.67
N CYS A 178 16.53 0.84 0.50
CA CYS A 178 17.45 0.21 -0.44
C CYS A 178 16.98 0.44 -1.87
N MET A 179 17.89 0.98 -2.71
CA MET A 179 17.61 1.31 -4.12
C MET A 179 17.48 0.06 -5.01
N ASN A 180 18.25 -0.99 -4.70
CA ASN A 180 18.37 -2.18 -5.55
C ASN A 180 17.73 -3.42 -4.89
N ARG A 181 16.91 -3.25 -3.85
CA ARG A 181 16.28 -4.35 -3.12
C ARG A 181 14.92 -3.95 -2.57
N GLN A 182 13.96 -4.84 -2.70
CA GLN A 182 12.70 -4.80 -1.96
C GLN A 182 12.83 -5.56 -0.65
N CYS A 183 11.99 -5.22 0.34
CA CYS A 183 12.07 -5.83 1.67
C CYS A 183 11.51 -7.26 1.71
N LEU A 184 10.55 -7.58 0.83
CA LEU A 184 9.84 -8.86 0.78
C LEU A 184 10.09 -9.66 -0.50
N PHE A 185 10.71 -9.06 -1.53
CA PHE A 185 10.92 -9.70 -2.82
C PHE A 185 12.41 -9.63 -3.24
N PRO A 186 12.97 -10.65 -3.92
CA PRO A 186 12.38 -11.96 -4.25
C PRO A 186 12.25 -12.91 -3.06
N LYS A 187 12.94 -12.63 -1.99
CA LYS A 187 12.87 -13.28 -0.67
C LYS A 187 12.94 -12.22 0.42
N PRO A 188 12.34 -12.47 1.58
CA PRO A 188 12.43 -11.56 2.72
C PRO A 188 13.87 -11.13 3.00
N CYS A 189 14.05 -9.84 3.28
CA CYS A 189 15.37 -9.30 3.61
C CYS A 189 15.84 -9.86 4.95
N PRO A 190 17.11 -10.30 5.10
CA PRO A 190 17.61 -10.78 6.39
C PRO A 190 17.51 -9.77 7.53
N ASN A 191 17.46 -8.47 7.21
CA ASN A 191 17.32 -7.38 8.18
C ASN A 191 15.86 -6.94 8.36
N LEU A 192 14.90 -7.67 7.77
CA LEU A 192 13.48 -7.34 7.92
C LEU A 192 13.07 -7.54 9.39
N LYS A 193 12.53 -6.50 9.99
CA LYS A 193 11.86 -6.62 11.28
C LYS A 193 10.46 -7.18 11.04
N VAL A 194 10.12 -8.22 11.78
CA VAL A 194 8.80 -8.85 11.75
C VAL A 194 8.22 -8.77 13.14
N ASP A 195 7.21 -7.92 13.32
CA ASP A 195 6.55 -7.73 14.60
C ASP A 195 5.11 -7.25 14.37
N HIS A 196 4.16 -7.99 14.91
CA HIS A 196 2.73 -7.65 14.90
C HIS A 196 2.22 -7.22 16.28
N SER A 197 3.07 -7.20 17.31
CA SER A 197 2.67 -6.97 18.70
C SER A 197 2.02 -5.59 18.91
N ASP A 198 2.57 -4.54 18.29
CA ASP A 198 2.00 -3.18 18.34
C ASP A 198 0.60 -3.15 17.74
N TYR A 199 0.41 -3.79 16.60
CA TYR A 199 -0.90 -3.81 15.94
C TYR A 199 -1.93 -4.62 16.72
N ILE A 200 -1.55 -5.79 17.26
CA ILE A 200 -2.40 -6.60 18.14
C ILE A 200 -2.84 -5.79 19.37
N LYS A 201 -1.89 -5.08 20.00
CA LYS A 201 -2.18 -4.22 21.16
C LYS A 201 -3.18 -3.14 20.80
N LEU A 202 -2.97 -2.40 19.72
CA LEU A 202 -3.88 -1.37 19.22
C LEU A 202 -5.30 -1.91 18.99
N LEU A 203 -5.41 -3.05 18.31
CA LEU A 203 -6.71 -3.67 18.02
C LEU A 203 -7.45 -4.09 19.29
N ARG A 204 -6.73 -4.58 20.30
CA ARG A 204 -7.30 -4.94 21.60
C ARG A 204 -7.76 -3.72 22.38
N GLU A 205 -7.00 -2.65 22.38
CA GLU A 205 -7.38 -1.37 23.00
C GLU A 205 -8.66 -0.80 22.35
N LEU A 206 -8.72 -0.75 21.03
CA LEU A 206 -9.90 -0.29 20.30
C LEU A 206 -11.15 -1.14 20.60
N ARG A 207 -10.98 -2.46 20.68
CA ARG A 207 -12.07 -3.40 20.96
C ARG A 207 -12.61 -3.25 22.39
N SER A 208 -11.82 -2.75 23.32
CA SER A 208 -12.21 -2.55 24.71
C SER A 208 -12.94 -1.21 24.96
N LEU A 209 -13.02 -0.34 23.97
CA LEU A 209 -13.65 0.96 24.14
C LEU A 209 -15.15 0.85 24.34
N PRO A 210 -15.74 1.62 25.30
CA PRO A 210 -17.18 1.73 25.45
C PRO A 210 -17.85 2.15 24.12
N GLY A 211 -18.95 1.49 23.78
CA GLY A 211 -19.66 1.75 22.53
C GLY A 211 -19.13 1.02 21.30
N VAL A 212 -17.93 0.45 21.34
CA VAL A 212 -17.36 -0.34 20.26
C VAL A 212 -17.75 -1.82 20.44
N LYS A 213 -18.47 -2.37 19.47
CA LYS A 213 -18.88 -3.78 19.44
C LYS A 213 -17.92 -4.65 18.65
N LYS A 214 -17.41 -4.14 17.54
CA LYS A 214 -16.48 -4.84 16.64
C LYS A 214 -15.49 -3.86 15.99
N VAL A 215 -14.29 -4.35 15.79
CA VAL A 215 -13.24 -3.69 15.02
C VAL A 215 -12.83 -4.62 13.90
N PHE A 216 -13.06 -4.20 12.66
CA PHE A 216 -12.72 -5.00 11.48
C PHE A 216 -11.43 -4.51 10.82
N ILE A 217 -10.83 -5.37 10.00
CA ILE A 217 -9.72 -5.07 9.13
C ILE A 217 -10.16 -5.41 7.71
N ARG A 218 -10.30 -4.38 6.87
CA ARG A 218 -10.74 -4.48 5.46
C ARG A 218 -9.67 -4.05 4.46
N SER A 219 -8.73 -3.20 4.86
CA SER A 219 -7.68 -2.65 4.00
C SER A 219 -6.61 -3.66 3.60
N GLY A 220 -6.82 -4.93 3.85
CA GLY A 220 -5.91 -5.99 3.44
C GLY A 220 -4.62 -6.07 4.26
N ILE A 221 -4.14 -7.27 4.42
CA ILE A 221 -2.86 -7.57 5.07
C ILE A 221 -1.83 -8.07 4.05
N ARG A 222 -0.56 -7.82 4.33
CA ARG A 222 0.53 -8.47 3.59
C ARG A 222 0.71 -9.88 4.13
N PHE A 223 0.18 -10.85 3.41
CA PHE A 223 0.25 -12.26 3.80
C PHE A 223 1.69 -12.80 3.82
N ASP A 224 2.53 -12.36 2.87
CA ASP A 224 3.95 -12.72 2.83
C ASP A 224 4.73 -12.18 4.02
N TYR A 225 4.38 -11.01 4.55
CA TYR A 225 4.92 -10.50 5.80
C TYR A 225 4.43 -11.31 7.01
N CYS A 226 3.17 -11.75 7.00
CA CYS A 226 2.68 -12.67 8.03
C CYS A 226 3.40 -14.02 8.00
N MET A 227 3.81 -14.50 6.82
CA MET A 227 4.59 -15.74 6.69
C MET A 227 6.02 -15.63 7.20
N CYS A 228 6.56 -14.41 7.33
CA CYS A 228 7.84 -14.18 7.98
C CYS A 228 7.76 -14.28 9.50
N ASP A 229 6.58 -14.23 10.10
CA ASP A 229 6.34 -14.37 11.53
C ASP A 229 6.03 -15.85 11.86
N PRO A 230 6.88 -16.52 12.64
CA PRO A 230 6.63 -17.91 13.02
C PRO A 230 5.47 -18.06 14.01
N ASP A 231 5.07 -16.98 14.71
CA ASP A 231 4.01 -16.99 15.70
C ASP A 231 2.61 -16.88 15.06
N ASP A 232 1.70 -17.76 15.45
CA ASP A 232 0.32 -17.78 15.01
C ASP A 232 -0.57 -16.72 15.71
N THR A 233 -0.06 -15.97 16.65
CA THR A 233 -0.84 -15.05 17.51
C THR A 233 -1.58 -14.01 16.68
N PHE A 234 -0.92 -13.38 15.72
CA PHE A 234 -1.54 -12.35 14.89
C PHE A 234 -2.70 -12.90 14.06
N ILE A 235 -2.47 -13.99 13.32
CA ILE A 235 -3.52 -14.60 12.49
C ILE A 235 -4.66 -15.13 13.37
N SER A 236 -4.36 -15.68 14.54
CA SER A 236 -5.37 -16.13 15.51
C SER A 236 -6.20 -14.98 16.05
N GLU A 237 -5.60 -13.84 16.36
CA GLU A 237 -6.31 -12.61 16.79
C GLU A 237 -7.24 -12.12 15.69
N LEU A 238 -6.75 -12.07 14.44
CA LEU A 238 -7.56 -11.68 13.29
C LEU A 238 -8.79 -12.58 13.14
N CYS A 239 -8.60 -13.90 13.08
CA CYS A 239 -9.69 -14.87 12.92
C CYS A 239 -10.73 -14.74 14.04
N LYS A 240 -10.29 -14.60 15.28
CA LYS A 240 -11.21 -14.55 16.43
C LYS A 240 -12.05 -13.29 16.47
N TYR A 241 -11.48 -12.13 16.12
CA TYR A 241 -12.05 -10.85 16.52
C TYR A 241 -12.23 -9.83 15.40
N HIS A 242 -11.47 -9.91 14.28
CA HIS A 242 -11.32 -8.81 13.34
C HIS A 242 -11.76 -9.12 11.91
N ILE A 243 -12.17 -10.36 11.64
CA ILE A 243 -12.66 -10.79 10.33
C ILE A 243 -14.16 -11.07 10.43
N SER A 244 -14.94 -10.47 9.53
CA SER A 244 -16.43 -10.61 9.53
C SER A 244 -16.96 -11.81 8.73
N GLY A 245 -16.07 -12.70 8.25
CA GLY A 245 -16.40 -13.85 7.39
C GLY A 245 -15.45 -13.95 6.20
N GLN A 246 -14.92 -12.83 5.72
CA GLN A 246 -14.00 -12.80 4.59
C GLN A 246 -12.72 -12.05 4.94
N LEU A 247 -11.56 -12.66 4.69
CA LEU A 247 -10.27 -12.02 4.72
C LEU A 247 -9.82 -11.74 3.28
N ARG A 248 -9.63 -10.48 2.94
CA ARG A 248 -9.11 -10.08 1.64
C ARG A 248 -7.59 -10.07 1.66
N VAL A 249 -6.98 -10.75 0.71
CA VAL A 249 -5.53 -10.75 0.49
C VAL A 249 -5.24 -10.56 -1.00
N ALA A 250 -4.09 -10.02 -1.32
CA ALA A 250 -3.72 -9.66 -2.68
C ALA A 250 -2.54 -10.52 -3.18
N PRO A 251 -2.75 -11.79 -3.60
CA PRO A 251 -1.73 -12.54 -4.32
C PRO A 251 -1.43 -11.94 -5.69
N GLU A 252 -2.39 -11.30 -6.31
CA GLU A 252 -2.40 -10.62 -7.61
C GLU A 252 -2.42 -11.60 -8.80
N HIS A 253 -1.64 -12.66 -8.75
CA HIS A 253 -1.56 -13.70 -9.77
C HIS A 253 -1.11 -15.02 -9.15
N ILE A 254 -1.15 -16.11 -9.93
CA ILE A 254 -0.69 -17.43 -9.49
C ILE A 254 0.53 -17.94 -10.29
N SER A 255 0.84 -17.30 -11.42
CA SER A 255 2.03 -17.63 -12.20
C SER A 255 3.26 -16.90 -11.67
N ASP A 256 4.30 -17.66 -11.29
CA ASP A 256 5.57 -17.10 -10.80
C ASP A 256 6.28 -16.21 -11.83
N ASN A 257 6.08 -16.47 -13.13
CA ASN A 257 6.59 -15.60 -14.19
C ASN A 257 6.02 -14.20 -14.06
N VAL A 258 4.72 -14.08 -13.81
CA VAL A 258 4.02 -12.79 -13.66
C VAL A 258 4.32 -12.17 -12.29
N LEU A 259 4.24 -12.95 -11.22
CA LEU A 259 4.53 -12.52 -9.85
C LEU A 259 5.94 -11.92 -9.72
N LYS A 260 6.93 -12.53 -10.37
CA LYS A 260 8.29 -11.99 -10.42
C LYS A 260 8.35 -10.59 -11.05
N LYS A 261 7.59 -10.33 -12.10
CA LYS A 261 7.51 -9.01 -12.76
C LYS A 261 6.71 -8.00 -11.92
N MET A 262 5.75 -8.47 -11.18
CA MET A 262 4.99 -7.67 -10.21
C MET A 262 5.80 -7.29 -8.96
N GLY A 263 6.94 -7.95 -8.70
CA GLY A 263 7.67 -7.80 -7.44
C GLY A 263 6.90 -8.38 -6.25
N LYS A 264 6.20 -9.51 -6.49
CA LYS A 264 5.43 -10.25 -5.49
C LYS A 264 6.15 -11.58 -5.17
N PRO A 265 5.93 -12.16 -3.97
CA PRO A 265 6.45 -13.49 -3.66
C PRO A 265 5.92 -14.53 -4.64
N SER A 266 6.61 -15.67 -4.72
CA SER A 266 6.14 -16.84 -5.49
C SER A 266 4.82 -17.39 -4.94
N ASN A 267 4.08 -18.12 -5.77
CA ASN A 267 2.76 -18.61 -5.43
C ASN A 267 2.76 -19.58 -4.24
N ASP A 268 3.84 -20.34 -4.04
CA ASP A 268 4.01 -21.25 -2.89
C ASP A 268 3.88 -20.53 -1.53
N VAL A 269 4.30 -19.27 -1.45
CA VAL A 269 4.13 -18.44 -0.23
C VAL A 269 2.65 -18.17 0.02
N TYR A 270 1.87 -17.91 -1.04
CA TYR A 270 0.44 -17.71 -0.92
C TYR A 270 -0.28 -19.01 -0.53
N GLU A 271 0.05 -20.12 -1.16
CA GLU A 271 -0.51 -21.45 -0.82
C GLU A 271 -0.23 -21.80 0.65
N SER A 272 1.02 -21.65 1.09
CA SER A 272 1.41 -21.86 2.49
C SER A 272 0.64 -20.95 3.46
N PHE A 273 0.35 -19.70 3.06
CA PHE A 273 -0.48 -18.80 3.85
C PHE A 273 -1.93 -19.32 3.96
N ILE A 274 -2.51 -19.80 2.86
CA ILE A 274 -3.87 -20.36 2.85
C ILE A 274 -3.96 -21.56 3.79
N GLU A 275 -3.01 -22.49 3.72
CA GLU A 275 -2.97 -23.65 4.59
C GLU A 275 -2.85 -23.25 6.08
N ARG A 276 -1.95 -22.30 6.37
CA ARG A 276 -1.77 -21.77 7.73
C ARG A 276 -3.05 -21.10 8.25
N TYR A 277 -3.68 -20.26 7.41
CA TYR A 277 -4.91 -19.57 7.74
C TYR A 277 -6.05 -20.56 8.01
N GLN A 278 -6.27 -21.53 7.14
CA GLN A 278 -7.32 -22.54 7.29
C GLN A 278 -7.14 -23.38 8.57
N ARG A 279 -5.90 -23.79 8.87
CA ARG A 279 -5.55 -24.50 10.10
C ARG A 279 -5.92 -23.69 11.35
N ILE A 280 -5.61 -22.38 11.35
CA ILE A 280 -5.91 -21.50 12.47
C ILE A 280 -7.41 -21.22 12.55
N ASN A 281 -8.05 -20.94 11.41
CA ASN A 281 -9.48 -20.67 11.34
C ASN A 281 -10.29 -21.86 11.92
N LYS A 282 -9.97 -23.09 11.53
CA LYS A 282 -10.56 -24.30 12.07
C LYS A 282 -10.42 -24.39 13.61
N LYS A 283 -9.23 -24.05 14.15
CA LYS A 283 -9.00 -24.01 15.60
C LYS A 283 -9.83 -22.95 16.32
N THR A 284 -10.20 -21.86 15.64
CA THR A 284 -11.02 -20.79 16.23
C THR A 284 -12.52 -21.08 16.18
N GLY A 285 -12.95 -22.16 15.51
CA GLY A 285 -14.36 -22.51 15.34
C GLY A 285 -15.16 -21.53 14.50
N LYS A 286 -14.50 -20.81 13.57
CA LYS A 286 -15.12 -19.84 12.66
C LYS A 286 -15.22 -20.41 11.25
N GLU A 287 -16.26 -20.01 10.54
CA GLU A 287 -16.38 -20.22 9.08
C GLU A 287 -15.97 -18.92 8.37
N GLN A 288 -14.73 -18.82 8.02
CA GLN A 288 -14.18 -17.65 7.34
C GLN A 288 -13.41 -18.07 6.09
N PHE A 289 -13.50 -17.24 5.06
CA PHE A 289 -12.93 -17.52 3.75
C PHE A 289 -11.86 -16.48 3.41
N VAL A 290 -10.85 -16.90 2.66
CA VAL A 290 -9.90 -15.99 2.04
C VAL A 290 -10.43 -15.62 0.65
N VAL A 291 -10.51 -14.32 0.39
CA VAL A 291 -10.91 -13.79 -0.92
C VAL A 291 -9.67 -13.21 -1.59
N PRO A 292 -9.14 -13.87 -2.64
CA PRO A 292 -7.98 -13.38 -3.37
C PRO A 292 -8.35 -12.18 -4.24
N TYR A 293 -7.52 -11.15 -4.20
CA TYR A 293 -7.53 -10.09 -5.19
C TYR A 293 -6.57 -10.48 -6.32
N LEU A 294 -7.10 -10.54 -7.55
CA LEU A 294 -6.38 -11.03 -8.72
C LEU A 294 -6.31 -9.97 -9.80
N MET A 295 -5.21 -9.94 -10.54
CA MET A 295 -4.94 -9.02 -11.64
C MET A 295 -4.57 -9.79 -12.90
N SER A 296 -5.29 -9.56 -13.98
CA SER A 296 -4.97 -10.06 -15.32
C SER A 296 -4.16 -9.04 -16.12
N SER A 297 -3.61 -9.48 -17.24
CA SER A 297 -3.00 -8.61 -18.26
C SER A 297 -1.79 -7.77 -17.80
N HIS A 298 -1.13 -8.14 -16.70
CA HIS A 298 0.09 -7.46 -16.28
C HIS A 298 1.19 -7.58 -17.35
N PRO A 299 2.00 -6.53 -17.61
CA PRO A 299 3.10 -6.56 -18.56
C PRO A 299 4.01 -7.78 -18.40
N GLY A 300 4.23 -8.49 -19.50
CA GLY A 300 4.98 -9.73 -19.53
C GLY A 300 4.19 -10.98 -19.12
N SER A 301 2.88 -10.89 -18.92
CA SER A 301 1.98 -12.04 -18.88
C SER A 301 1.81 -12.62 -20.28
N THR A 302 1.79 -13.93 -20.38
CA THR A 302 1.57 -14.66 -21.63
C THR A 302 0.17 -15.30 -21.64
N MET A 303 -0.27 -15.79 -22.80
CA MET A 303 -1.53 -16.54 -22.89
C MET A 303 -1.52 -17.77 -21.97
N LYS A 304 -0.37 -18.41 -21.78
CA LYS A 304 -0.22 -19.54 -20.86
C LYS A 304 -0.49 -19.11 -19.40
N ASP A 305 0.01 -17.94 -19.01
CA ASP A 305 -0.21 -17.39 -17.66
C ASP A 305 -1.69 -17.03 -17.46
N ALA A 306 -2.34 -16.49 -18.49
CA ALA A 306 -3.77 -16.14 -18.44
C ALA A 306 -4.66 -17.40 -18.33
N ILE A 307 -4.34 -18.46 -19.08
CA ILE A 307 -5.03 -19.76 -18.98
C ILE A 307 -4.86 -20.34 -17.57
N ALA A 308 -3.65 -20.35 -17.05
CA ALA A 308 -3.38 -20.86 -15.70
C ALA A 308 -4.18 -20.09 -14.63
N LEU A 309 -4.29 -18.77 -14.76
CA LEU A 309 -5.12 -17.96 -13.85
C LEU A 309 -6.60 -18.30 -13.97
N ALA A 310 -7.12 -18.49 -15.19
CA ALA A 310 -8.50 -18.87 -15.44
C ALA A 310 -8.83 -20.26 -14.88
N GLU A 311 -7.91 -21.23 -15.04
CA GLU A 311 -8.05 -22.57 -14.46
C GLU A 311 -8.05 -22.51 -12.92
N TYR A 312 -7.16 -21.73 -12.32
CA TYR A 312 -7.15 -21.50 -10.88
C TYR A 312 -8.49 -20.93 -10.38
N ILE A 313 -9.04 -19.91 -11.07
CA ILE A 313 -10.34 -19.31 -10.72
C ILE A 313 -11.47 -20.34 -10.81
N ARG A 314 -11.48 -21.16 -11.87
CA ARG A 314 -12.44 -22.26 -12.02
C ARG A 314 -12.36 -23.23 -10.83
N ASP A 315 -11.15 -23.56 -10.40
CA ASP A 315 -10.90 -24.58 -9.37
C ASP A 315 -11.16 -24.05 -7.94
N LEU A 316 -11.26 -22.70 -7.76
CA LEU A 316 -11.73 -22.11 -6.51
C LEU A 316 -13.16 -22.52 -6.15
N GLY A 317 -13.97 -22.97 -7.11
CA GLY A 317 -15.37 -23.33 -6.90
C GLY A 317 -16.35 -22.17 -6.70
N TYR A 318 -15.88 -20.94 -6.82
CA TYR A 318 -16.68 -19.71 -6.85
C TYR A 318 -16.04 -18.67 -7.76
N MET A 319 -16.85 -17.74 -8.28
CA MET A 319 -16.35 -16.65 -9.10
C MET A 319 -15.94 -15.48 -8.20
N PRO A 320 -14.68 -15.05 -8.19
CA PRO A 320 -14.25 -13.85 -7.48
C PRO A 320 -14.99 -12.62 -8.02
N GLU A 321 -15.51 -11.78 -7.13
CA GLU A 321 -16.19 -10.54 -7.53
C GLU A 321 -15.21 -9.47 -8.05
N GLN A 322 -13.94 -9.55 -7.67
CA GLN A 322 -12.91 -8.57 -8.01
C GLN A 322 -11.73 -9.24 -8.71
N VAL A 323 -11.77 -9.24 -10.03
CA VAL A 323 -10.61 -9.46 -10.90
C VAL A 323 -10.38 -8.17 -11.67
N GLN A 324 -9.18 -7.60 -11.55
CA GLN A 324 -8.81 -6.38 -12.28
C GLN A 324 -7.93 -6.70 -13.47
N ASP A 325 -8.17 -6.01 -14.58
CA ASP A 325 -7.15 -5.88 -15.61
C ASP A 325 -6.07 -4.90 -15.16
N PHE A 326 -4.84 -5.15 -15.60
CA PHE A 326 -3.76 -4.21 -15.35
C PHE A 326 -4.12 -2.82 -15.87
N TYR A 327 -4.06 -1.84 -14.99
CA TYR A 327 -4.24 -0.44 -15.31
C TYR A 327 -2.89 0.28 -15.25
N PRO A 328 -2.41 0.91 -16.35
CA PRO A 328 -1.10 1.58 -16.36
C PRO A 328 -1.12 2.85 -15.51
N THR A 329 -0.86 2.69 -14.23
CA THR A 329 -0.79 3.81 -13.29
C THR A 329 0.51 4.58 -13.50
N PRO A 330 0.45 5.91 -13.72
CA PRO A 330 1.64 6.74 -13.91
C PRO A 330 2.70 6.55 -12.82
N SER A 331 3.96 6.67 -13.20
CA SER A 331 5.15 6.55 -12.33
C SER A 331 5.38 5.14 -11.76
N THR A 332 4.70 4.10 -12.22
CA THR A 332 4.97 2.72 -11.80
C THR A 332 5.91 2.00 -12.77
N LEU A 333 6.69 1.05 -12.23
CA LEU A 333 7.57 0.22 -13.05
C LEU A 333 6.79 -0.58 -14.09
N SER A 334 5.62 -1.11 -13.70
CA SER A 334 4.76 -1.87 -14.62
C SER A 334 4.24 -1.01 -15.78
N THR A 335 3.94 0.28 -15.56
CA THR A 335 3.59 1.20 -16.65
C THR A 335 4.77 1.45 -17.58
N CYS A 336 5.98 1.56 -17.03
CA CYS A 336 7.18 1.64 -17.86
C CYS A 336 7.36 0.38 -18.72
N MET A 337 7.22 -0.82 -18.13
CA MET A 337 7.25 -2.09 -18.87
C MET A 337 6.16 -2.15 -19.96
N TYR A 338 4.95 -1.73 -19.64
CA TYR A 338 3.82 -1.72 -20.57
C TYR A 338 4.09 -0.83 -21.80
N TYR A 339 4.63 0.37 -21.57
CA TYR A 339 4.91 1.32 -22.64
C TYR A 339 6.11 0.94 -23.49
N THR A 340 7.16 0.41 -22.87
CA THR A 340 8.42 0.13 -23.57
C THR A 340 8.44 -1.23 -24.27
N GLY A 341 7.61 -2.19 -23.85
CA GLY A 341 7.59 -3.57 -24.35
C GLY A 341 8.58 -4.44 -23.62
#